data_d61aef6cbbaad6b90b95ea0e976882df
#
_entry.id   d61aef6cbbaad6b90b95ea0e976882df
#
_cell.length_a   1.000
_cell.length_b   1.000
_cell.length_c   1.000
_cell.angle_alpha   90.00
_cell.angle_beta   90.00
_cell.angle_gamma   90.00
#
_symmetry.space_group_name_H-M   'P 1'
#
loop_
_entity.id
_entity.type
_entity.pdbx_description
1 polymer ?
#
loop_
_entity_poly.entity_id
_entity_poly.type
_entity_poly.pdbx_seq_one_letter_code
_entity_poly.pdbx_strand_id
1 'polypeptide(L)'
;RRIIRRQLDLLGKILKELRRLDRENPCAGIFSDKQLAEIETITKIYRQQHKHHESGNAKESIPNRIVSVNKPYIRPIVRGKEVKKVEFGAKCNNIQVDGLSFIEKLSFNAFNEGTRLVHCVKLAEKLFGEKITHTRDNYALRK
;
A
#
# COMPACT_ATOMS: atom_id res chain seq x y z
N ARG A 1 16.50 -17.89 9.13
CA ARG A 1 15.90 -17.43 10.41
C ARG A 1 16.90 -16.72 11.32
N ARG A 2 18.06 -17.32 11.62
CA ARG A 2 19.08 -16.75 12.52
C ARG A 2 19.58 -15.37 12.06
N ILE A 3 19.78 -15.17 10.76
CA ILE A 3 20.24 -13.89 10.19
C ILE A 3 19.19 -12.80 10.39
N ILE A 4 17.94 -13.08 10.06
CA ILE A 4 16.83 -12.11 10.22
C ILE A 4 16.69 -11.69 11.69
N ARG A 5 16.76 -12.65 12.63
CA ARG A 5 16.71 -12.36 14.06
C ARG A 5 17.80 -11.38 14.46
N ARG A 6 19.06 -11.63 14.06
CA ARG A 6 20.17 -10.73 14.36
C ARG A 6 19.97 -9.32 13.81
N GLN A 7 19.42 -9.21 12.59
CA GLN A 7 19.10 -7.90 11.99
C GLN A 7 18.01 -7.18 12.77
N LEU A 8 16.96 -7.89 13.19
CA LEU A 8 15.88 -7.31 13.99
C LEU A 8 16.39 -6.88 15.38
N ASP A 9 17.21 -7.71 16.04
CA ASP A 9 17.80 -7.37 17.35
C ASP A 9 18.68 -6.11 17.25
N LEU A 10 19.49 -5.99 16.18
CA LEU A 10 20.30 -4.80 15.94
C LEU A 10 19.44 -3.57 15.67
N LEU A 11 18.46 -3.68 14.80
CA LEU A 11 17.53 -2.58 14.47
C LEU A 11 16.76 -2.13 15.71
N GLY A 12 16.31 -3.06 16.55
CA GLY A 12 15.64 -2.76 17.80
C GLY A 12 16.52 -1.94 18.77
N LYS A 13 17.81 -2.28 18.87
CA LYS A 13 18.78 -1.52 19.68
C LYS A 13 18.97 -0.09 19.12
N ILE A 14 19.15 0.04 17.81
CA ILE A 14 19.30 1.35 17.16
C ILE A 14 18.05 2.23 17.38
N LEU A 15 16.85 1.69 17.17
CA LEU A 15 15.61 2.43 17.38
C LEU A 15 15.41 2.84 18.86
N LYS A 16 15.85 2.01 19.80
CA LYS A 16 15.82 2.35 21.23
C LYS A 16 16.77 3.52 21.53
N GLU A 17 17.96 3.49 20.97
CA GLU A 17 18.96 4.54 21.17
C GLU A 17 18.53 5.87 20.53
N LEU A 18 18.01 5.85 19.31
CA LEU A 18 17.47 7.05 18.68
C LEU A 18 16.38 7.72 19.52
N ARG A 19 15.47 6.93 20.09
CA ARG A 19 14.42 7.45 20.97
C ARG A 19 14.97 7.95 22.31
N ARG A 20 16.05 7.37 22.80
CA ARG A 20 16.72 7.86 24.01
C ARG A 20 17.31 9.24 23.75
N LEU A 21 18.05 9.40 22.66
CA LEU A 21 18.66 10.68 22.27
C LEU A 21 17.62 11.79 22.08
N ASP A 22 16.51 11.49 21.43
CA ASP A 22 15.41 12.45 21.23
C ASP A 22 14.79 12.90 22.56
N ARG A 23 14.59 11.98 23.51
CA ARG A 23 14.03 12.30 24.84
C ARG A 23 15.00 13.06 25.75
N GLU A 24 16.27 12.74 25.68
CA GLU A 24 17.31 13.37 26.53
C GLU A 24 17.66 14.79 26.03
N ASN A 25 17.30 15.13 24.78
CA ASN A 25 17.61 16.40 24.16
C ASN A 25 16.39 17.07 23.49
N PRO A 26 15.29 17.28 24.22
CA PRO A 26 14.03 17.74 23.61
C PRO A 26 14.13 19.14 23.00
N CYS A 27 15.04 19.99 23.53
CA CYS A 27 15.23 21.35 23.03
C CYS A 27 16.28 21.47 21.90
N ALA A 28 17.04 20.42 21.63
CA ALA A 28 18.15 20.47 20.67
C ALA A 28 17.72 20.29 19.22
N GLY A 29 16.47 19.85 18.97
CA GLY A 29 15.98 19.60 17.61
C GLY A 29 16.89 18.67 16.80
N ILE A 30 17.41 17.59 17.44
CA ILE A 30 18.42 16.68 16.86
C ILE A 30 17.93 16.13 15.52
N PHE A 31 16.63 15.85 15.41
CA PHE A 31 16.03 15.33 14.21
C PHE A 31 15.07 16.33 13.58
N SER A 32 15.14 16.48 12.26
CA SER A 32 14.13 17.20 11.50
C SER A 32 12.82 16.41 11.48
N ASP A 33 11.69 17.07 11.20
CA ASP A 33 10.36 16.45 11.08
C ASP A 33 10.38 15.28 10.08
N LYS A 34 11.12 15.42 8.98
CA LYS A 34 11.30 14.37 7.99
C LYS A 34 11.98 13.14 8.58
N GLN A 35 13.06 13.33 9.35
CA GLN A 35 13.78 12.23 10.00
C GLN A 35 12.91 11.56 11.07
N LEU A 36 12.14 12.32 11.83
CA LEU A 36 11.19 11.76 12.80
C LEU A 36 10.12 10.89 12.10
N ALA A 37 9.57 11.36 10.99
CA ALA A 37 8.61 10.58 10.19
C ALA A 37 9.23 9.30 9.60
N GLU A 38 10.49 9.35 9.18
CA GLU A 38 11.23 8.17 8.72
C GLU A 38 11.48 7.18 9.86
N ILE A 39 11.91 7.65 11.02
CA ILE A 39 12.12 6.82 12.23
C ILE A 39 10.80 6.14 12.65
N GLU A 40 9.68 6.86 12.59
CA GLU A 40 8.37 6.30 12.87
C GLU A 40 7.99 5.20 11.86
N THR A 41 8.24 5.44 10.58
CA THR A 41 8.00 4.46 9.50
C THR A 41 8.85 3.21 9.68
N ILE A 42 10.14 3.36 9.96
CA ILE A 42 11.06 2.25 10.24
C ILE A 42 10.61 1.49 11.49
N THR A 43 10.13 2.20 12.51
CA THR A 43 9.58 1.58 13.73
C THR A 43 8.35 0.70 13.41
N LYS A 44 7.44 1.17 12.54
CA LYS A 44 6.28 0.38 12.08
C LYS A 44 6.73 -0.87 11.34
N ILE A 45 7.69 -0.74 10.42
CA ILE A 45 8.27 -1.87 9.69
C ILE A 45 8.90 -2.87 10.66
N TYR A 46 9.71 -2.39 11.61
CA TYR A 46 10.34 -3.23 12.63
C TYR A 46 9.29 -4.06 13.39
N ARG A 47 8.22 -3.43 13.89
CA ARG A 47 7.15 -4.11 14.61
C ARG A 47 6.45 -5.18 13.76
N GLN A 48 6.18 -4.87 12.49
CA GLN A 48 5.57 -5.80 11.55
C GLN A 48 6.47 -7.03 11.32
N GLN A 49 7.75 -6.81 11.07
CA GLN A 49 8.71 -7.89 10.80
C GLN A 49 9.02 -8.70 12.07
N HIS A 50 9.12 -8.06 13.22
CA HIS A 50 9.34 -8.73 14.50
C HIS A 50 8.18 -9.67 14.83
N LYS A 51 6.96 -9.17 14.79
CA LYS A 51 5.75 -9.99 15.01
C LYS A 51 5.66 -11.18 14.06
N HIS A 52 5.91 -10.95 12.77
CA HIS A 52 5.91 -12.02 11.76
C HIS A 52 7.03 -13.06 12.00
N HIS A 53 8.19 -12.61 12.46
CA HIS A 53 9.30 -13.51 12.80
C HIS A 53 8.97 -14.36 14.05
N GLU A 54 8.32 -13.77 15.05
CA GLU A 54 7.90 -14.45 16.30
C GLU A 54 6.79 -15.48 16.04
N SER A 55 5.80 -15.16 15.18
CA SER A 55 4.72 -16.10 14.85
C SER A 55 5.25 -17.40 14.23
N GLY A 56 6.45 -17.35 13.67
CA GLY A 56 7.07 -18.52 13.05
C GLY A 56 6.40 -18.99 11.75
N ASN A 57 5.30 -18.39 11.36
CA ASN A 57 4.53 -18.74 10.18
C ASN A 57 4.93 -17.88 8.98
N ALA A 58 5.81 -18.41 8.12
CA ALA A 58 6.26 -17.69 6.93
C ALA A 58 5.14 -17.40 5.91
N LYS A 59 4.00 -18.10 6.00
CA LYS A 59 2.84 -17.92 5.11
C LYS A 59 1.84 -16.90 5.65
N GLU A 60 1.99 -16.45 6.90
CA GLU A 60 1.11 -15.45 7.49
C GLU A 60 1.26 -14.11 6.77
N SER A 61 0.15 -13.54 6.31
CA SER A 61 0.16 -12.23 5.69
C SER A 61 0.25 -11.14 6.74
N ILE A 62 1.11 -10.15 6.52
CA ILE A 62 1.20 -8.97 7.38
C ILE A 62 0.16 -7.94 6.89
N PRO A 63 -0.86 -7.61 7.70
CA PRO A 63 -1.82 -6.57 7.34
C PRO A 63 -1.13 -5.22 7.10
N ASN A 64 -1.52 -4.52 6.05
CA ASN A 64 -0.97 -3.20 5.70
C ASN A 64 0.56 -3.17 5.62
N ARG A 65 1.19 -4.27 5.16
CA ARG A 65 2.65 -4.43 5.10
C ARG A 65 3.30 -3.26 4.38
N ILE A 66 4.22 -2.58 5.05
CA ILE A 66 5.06 -1.54 4.48
C ILE A 66 6.26 -2.20 3.81
N VAL A 67 6.50 -1.87 2.54
CA VAL A 67 7.57 -2.46 1.72
C VAL A 67 8.63 -1.45 1.28
N SER A 68 8.42 -0.17 1.57
CA SER A 68 9.35 0.91 1.27
C SER A 68 9.31 1.96 2.36
N VAL A 69 10.47 2.39 2.84
CA VAL A 69 10.59 3.50 3.81
C VAL A 69 10.18 4.81 3.16
N ASN A 70 10.69 5.09 1.95
CA ASN A 70 10.44 6.34 1.25
C ASN A 70 9.02 6.46 0.69
N LYS A 71 8.33 5.33 0.47
CA LYS A 71 6.96 5.27 -0.04
C LYS A 71 6.11 4.32 0.81
N PRO A 72 5.83 4.69 2.08
CA PRO A 72 5.16 3.81 3.04
C PRO A 72 3.71 3.49 2.71
N TYR A 73 3.13 4.18 1.72
CA TYR A 73 1.78 3.95 1.20
C TYR A 73 1.72 2.82 0.16
N ILE A 74 2.86 2.41 -0.44
CA ILE A 74 2.89 1.32 -1.42
C ILE A 74 2.67 -0.02 -0.71
N ARG A 75 1.80 -0.85 -1.30
CA ARG A 75 1.48 -2.18 -0.81
C ARG A 75 1.81 -3.25 -1.85
N PRO A 76 2.14 -4.48 -1.41
CA PRO A 76 2.21 -5.61 -2.32
C PRO A 76 0.80 -5.95 -2.82
N ILE A 77 0.64 -6.03 -4.13
CA ILE A 77 -0.60 -6.41 -4.80
C ILE A 77 -0.38 -7.81 -5.38
N VAL A 78 -1.11 -8.79 -4.85
CA VAL A 78 -1.06 -10.15 -5.37
C VAL A 78 -1.90 -10.22 -6.62
N ARG A 79 -1.28 -10.64 -7.73
CA ARG A 79 -1.95 -10.93 -9.00
C ARG A 79 -1.82 -12.41 -9.33
N GLY A 80 -2.89 -13.00 -9.84
CA GLY A 80 -2.91 -14.42 -10.24
C GLY A 80 -2.13 -14.75 -11.51
N LYS A 81 -1.03 -14.03 -11.80
CA LYS A 81 -0.18 -14.26 -12.97
C LYS A 81 0.91 -15.29 -12.65
N GLU A 82 1.22 -16.16 -13.61
CA GLU A 82 2.22 -17.22 -13.46
C GLU A 82 3.64 -16.70 -13.21
N VAL A 83 4.05 -15.62 -13.87
CA VAL A 83 5.44 -15.13 -13.87
C VAL A 83 5.74 -14.14 -12.73
N LYS A 84 4.81 -13.24 -12.41
CA LYS A 84 4.98 -12.26 -11.30
C LYS A 84 3.77 -12.30 -10.40
N LYS A 85 3.89 -13.00 -9.29
CA LYS A 85 2.81 -13.17 -8.30
C LYS A 85 2.51 -11.89 -7.51
N VAL A 86 3.47 -10.98 -7.38
CA VAL A 86 3.34 -9.75 -6.58
C VAL A 86 3.84 -8.56 -7.39
N GLU A 87 3.04 -7.54 -7.47
CA GLU A 87 3.37 -6.24 -8.03
C GLU A 87 3.32 -5.16 -6.94
N PHE A 88 4.06 -4.07 -7.14
CA PHE A 88 4.11 -2.94 -6.22
C PHE A 88 3.68 -1.69 -6.97
N GLY A 89 2.78 -0.91 -6.36
CA GLY A 89 2.29 0.32 -6.98
C GLY A 89 0.83 0.58 -6.67
N ALA A 90 0.22 1.47 -7.46
CA ALA A 90 -1.20 1.73 -7.37
C ALA A 90 -1.99 0.79 -8.31
N LYS A 91 -3.14 0.33 -7.83
CA LYS A 91 -4.14 -0.32 -8.66
C LYS A 91 -5.12 0.73 -9.17
N CYS A 92 -5.31 0.77 -10.48
CA CYS A 92 -6.20 1.69 -11.15
C CYS A 92 -7.40 0.93 -11.72
N ASN A 93 -8.61 1.41 -11.45
CA ASN A 93 -9.82 0.98 -12.13
C ASN A 93 -10.18 2.02 -13.19
N ASN A 94 -10.19 1.60 -14.43
CA ASN A 94 -10.42 2.44 -15.59
C ASN A 94 -11.81 2.15 -16.19
N ILE A 95 -12.50 3.18 -16.61
CA ILE A 95 -13.69 3.06 -17.48
C ILE A 95 -13.40 3.68 -18.84
N GLN A 96 -13.97 3.12 -19.88
CA GLN A 96 -13.89 3.67 -21.23
C GLN A 96 -15.29 3.88 -21.78
N VAL A 97 -15.57 5.10 -22.24
CA VAL A 97 -16.83 5.49 -22.85
C VAL A 97 -16.52 6.23 -24.16
N ASP A 98 -17.03 5.72 -25.29
CA ASP A 98 -16.84 6.30 -26.62
C ASP A 98 -15.38 6.67 -26.94
N GLY A 99 -14.45 5.79 -26.59
CA GLY A 99 -13.01 5.99 -26.83
C GLY A 99 -12.28 6.84 -25.78
N LEU A 100 -13.00 7.49 -24.86
CA LEU A 100 -12.41 8.25 -23.76
C LEU A 100 -12.24 7.37 -22.53
N SER A 101 -11.07 7.48 -21.87
CA SER A 101 -10.74 6.72 -20.67
C SER A 101 -10.78 7.59 -19.44
N PHE A 102 -11.43 7.11 -18.37
CA PHE A 102 -11.56 7.80 -17.08
C PHE A 102 -11.11 6.87 -15.95
N ILE A 103 -10.45 7.44 -14.96
CA ILE A 103 -10.07 6.72 -13.73
C ILE A 103 -11.26 6.78 -12.76
N GLU A 104 -11.90 5.62 -12.51
CA GLU A 104 -12.94 5.51 -11.49
C GLU A 104 -12.34 5.42 -10.09
N LYS A 105 -11.25 4.63 -9.95
CA LYS A 105 -10.59 4.43 -8.65
C LYS A 105 -9.09 4.26 -8.82
N LEU A 106 -8.34 4.95 -7.97
CA LEU A 106 -6.91 4.75 -7.78
C LEU A 106 -6.65 4.38 -6.32
N SER A 107 -5.95 3.28 -6.08
CA SER A 107 -5.66 2.82 -4.71
C SER A 107 -4.33 2.09 -4.64
N PHE A 108 -3.56 2.34 -3.57
CA PHE A 108 -2.36 1.55 -3.26
C PHE A 108 -2.70 0.25 -2.51
N ASN A 109 -3.95 0.08 -2.07
CA ASN A 109 -4.45 -1.18 -1.54
C ASN A 109 -5.09 -2.01 -2.65
N ALA A 110 -4.95 -3.32 -2.57
CA ALA A 110 -5.64 -4.24 -3.47
C ALA A 110 -7.17 -4.09 -3.32
N PHE A 111 -7.88 -4.14 -4.44
CA PHE A 111 -9.35 -4.20 -4.47
C PHE A 111 -9.81 -5.08 -5.62
N ASN A 112 -11.01 -5.62 -5.52
CA ASN A 112 -11.63 -6.39 -6.59
C ASN A 112 -12.33 -5.44 -7.56
N GLU A 113 -11.93 -5.45 -8.83
CA GLU A 113 -12.51 -4.61 -9.89
C GLU A 113 -13.96 -4.97 -10.16
N GLY A 114 -14.31 -6.26 -10.10
CA GLY A 114 -15.69 -6.72 -10.31
C GLY A 114 -16.71 -6.09 -9.36
N THR A 115 -16.29 -5.72 -8.13
CA THR A 115 -17.17 -5.03 -7.18
C THR A 115 -17.37 -3.55 -7.52
N ARG A 116 -16.65 -3.02 -8.52
CA ARG A 116 -16.69 -1.59 -8.90
C ARG A 116 -17.63 -1.27 -10.04
N LEU A 117 -18.24 -2.26 -10.69
CA LEU A 117 -19.07 -2.06 -11.87
C LEU A 117 -20.17 -1.01 -11.65
N VAL A 118 -20.91 -1.10 -10.54
CA VAL A 118 -21.98 -0.13 -10.21
C VAL A 118 -21.44 1.29 -10.09
N HIS A 119 -20.23 1.46 -9.53
CA HIS A 119 -19.60 2.77 -9.40
C HIS A 119 -19.12 3.30 -10.77
N CYS A 120 -18.64 2.41 -11.62
CA CYS A 120 -18.27 2.76 -13.01
C CYS A 120 -19.46 3.29 -13.79
N VAL A 121 -20.61 2.59 -13.72
CA VAL A 121 -21.84 3.02 -14.38
C VAL A 121 -22.29 4.38 -13.85
N LYS A 122 -22.38 4.55 -12.54
CA LYS A 122 -22.78 5.83 -11.92
C LYS A 122 -21.84 6.99 -12.30
N LEU A 123 -20.54 6.72 -12.38
CA LEU A 123 -19.56 7.74 -12.80
C LEU A 123 -19.79 8.13 -14.26
N ALA A 124 -19.98 7.15 -15.15
CA ALA A 124 -20.23 7.39 -16.56
C ALA A 124 -21.54 8.17 -16.77
N GLU A 125 -22.63 7.77 -16.11
CA GLU A 125 -23.92 8.47 -16.16
C GLU A 125 -23.79 9.93 -15.67
N LYS A 126 -23.01 10.14 -14.60
CA LYS A 126 -22.73 11.49 -14.09
C LYS A 126 -21.94 12.36 -15.05
N LEU A 127 -20.94 11.78 -15.73
CA LEU A 127 -20.06 12.52 -16.64
C LEU A 127 -20.75 12.88 -17.95
N PHE A 128 -21.61 11.99 -18.46
CA PHE A 128 -22.23 12.16 -19.78
C PHE A 128 -23.70 12.58 -19.72
N GLY A 129 -24.34 12.58 -18.54
CA GLY A 129 -25.74 12.97 -18.36
C GLY A 129 -26.74 11.99 -18.94
N GLU A 130 -26.34 10.83 -19.41
CA GLU A 130 -27.16 9.82 -20.07
C GLU A 130 -27.08 8.47 -19.32
N LYS A 131 -28.17 7.70 -19.37
CA LYS A 131 -28.19 6.34 -18.79
C LYS A 131 -27.39 5.37 -19.65
N ILE A 132 -26.58 4.54 -18.97
CA ILE A 132 -25.82 3.50 -19.62
C ILE A 132 -26.72 2.28 -19.86
N THR A 133 -26.87 1.87 -21.11
CA THR A 133 -27.73 0.73 -21.50
C THR A 133 -26.96 -0.58 -21.61
N HIS A 134 -25.67 -0.54 -21.95
CA HIS A 134 -24.85 -1.73 -22.16
C HIS A 134 -23.47 -1.57 -21.57
N THR A 135 -22.93 -2.64 -20.95
CA THR A 135 -21.56 -2.75 -20.50
C THR A 135 -20.91 -3.96 -21.17
N ARG A 136 -19.65 -3.83 -21.60
CA ARG A 136 -18.84 -4.97 -22.06
C ARG A 136 -17.77 -5.33 -21.03
N ASP A 137 -17.41 -6.59 -21.01
CA ASP A 137 -16.23 -7.05 -20.28
C ASP A 137 -14.99 -6.27 -20.74
N ASN A 138 -14.15 -5.85 -19.81
CA ASN A 138 -13.06 -4.88 -19.92
C ASN A 138 -13.49 -3.41 -19.85
N TYR A 139 -14.67 -3.12 -19.24
CA TYR A 139 -15.07 -1.76 -18.83
C TYR A 139 -15.29 -0.76 -19.98
N ALA A 140 -15.57 -1.22 -21.20
CA ALA A 140 -16.12 -0.35 -22.23
C ALA A 140 -17.61 -0.16 -21.97
N LEU A 141 -18.00 1.07 -21.64
CA LEU A 141 -19.39 1.48 -21.50
C LEU A 141 -19.84 2.09 -22.83
N ARG A 142 -21.01 1.70 -23.33
CA ARG A 142 -21.66 2.32 -24.49
C ARG A 142 -22.93 3.04 -24.04
N LYS A 143 -23.13 4.19 -24.64
CA LYS A 143 -24.39 4.96 -24.51
C LYS A 143 -25.55 4.22 -25.11
#